data_fdf48a6e29f893294be5046abdf5b72f
#
_entry.id   fdf48a6e29f893294be5046abdf5b72f
#
_cell.length_a   1.000
_cell.length_b   1.000
_cell.length_c   1.000
_cell.angle_alpha   90.00
_cell.angle_beta   90.00
_cell.angle_gamma   90.00
#
_symmetry.space_group_name_H-M   'P 1'
#
loop_
_entity.id
_entity.type
_entity.pdbx_description
1 polymer ?
#
loop_
_entity_poly.entity_id
_entity_poly.type
_entity_poly.pdbx_seq_one_letter_code
_entity_poly.pdbx_strand_id
1 'polypeptide(L)'
;MTVYLRSLETAVPPTILVQPEARAVFAAQPGLTRLGSRLVNTCFDSAAIDTRHTAVEELTADSQAENPQFFDPATGLVLSPSTKIRNGIFATEATKLFIEAAQKALEACPGVDAPDITHLITVSCTGFFNPGPDYKIVRALGLNPAVQRYHLGFMGCYAAFPALRAAKSFCEADPDATVLVVCAELCSLHVRTSNDPDTIMGSALFADGAAAAIITARDIPGEPALLRLDHFETVLTPVGEDSMAWNIGDEGFEMVLGNYVPHIIDDHIIGALEPLLS
;
A
#
# COMPACT_ATOMS: atom_id res chain seq x y z
N MET A 1 30.55 -1.18 -2.68
CA MET A 1 30.00 -2.16 -1.71
C MET A 1 28.72 -2.74 -2.31
N THR A 2 28.47 -4.02 -2.12
CA THR A 2 27.26 -4.64 -2.66
C THR A 2 26.19 -4.69 -1.58
N VAL A 3 25.01 -4.16 -1.89
CA VAL A 3 23.86 -4.13 -0.99
C VAL A 3 22.82 -5.15 -1.43
N TYR A 4 22.24 -5.85 -0.48
CA TYR A 4 21.31 -6.93 -0.75
C TYR A 4 19.97 -6.73 -0.02
N LEU A 5 18.91 -7.12 -0.68
CA LEU A 5 17.64 -7.43 -0.06
C LEU A 5 17.73 -8.89 0.42
N ARG A 6 17.60 -9.10 1.72
CA ARG A 6 17.81 -10.39 2.39
C ARG A 6 16.52 -11.14 2.63
N SER A 7 15.47 -10.42 3.02
CA SER A 7 14.14 -10.99 3.21
C SER A 7 13.07 -10.06 2.64
N LEU A 8 11.96 -10.66 2.22
CA LEU A 8 10.76 -9.94 1.76
C LEU A 8 9.53 -10.75 2.16
N GLU A 9 8.71 -10.17 3.01
CA GLU A 9 7.52 -10.82 3.54
C GLU A 9 6.30 -9.91 3.44
N THR A 10 5.12 -10.54 3.47
CA THR A 10 3.85 -9.83 3.31
C THR A 10 2.88 -10.11 4.46
N ALA A 11 1.98 -9.15 4.70
CA ALA A 11 0.84 -9.30 5.58
C ALA A 11 -0.42 -8.73 4.91
N VAL A 12 -1.56 -9.38 5.13
CA VAL A 12 -2.85 -8.94 4.60
C VAL A 12 -3.91 -9.04 5.68
N PRO A 13 -4.94 -8.18 5.68
CA PRO A 13 -6.08 -8.36 6.58
C PRO A 13 -6.76 -9.72 6.37
N PRO A 14 -7.36 -10.29 7.42
CA PRO A 14 -8.00 -11.60 7.32
C PRO A 14 -9.29 -11.60 6.49
N THR A 15 -9.97 -10.47 6.38
CA THR A 15 -11.26 -10.34 5.70
C THR A 15 -11.09 -10.34 4.20
N ILE A 16 -11.89 -11.14 3.51
CA ILE A 16 -11.84 -11.31 2.06
C ILE A 16 -13.11 -10.75 1.43
N LEU A 17 -12.93 -9.86 0.45
CA LEU A 17 -13.98 -9.43 -0.47
C LEU A 17 -13.97 -10.33 -1.70
N VAL A 18 -15.09 -10.97 -1.98
CA VAL A 18 -15.33 -11.73 -3.20
C VAL A 18 -15.75 -10.76 -4.31
N GLN A 19 -14.98 -10.68 -5.38
CA GLN A 19 -15.16 -9.66 -6.42
C GLN A 19 -16.56 -9.62 -7.04
N PRO A 20 -17.20 -10.76 -7.43
CA PRO A 20 -18.56 -10.75 -7.91
C PRO A 20 -19.59 -10.22 -6.91
N GLU A 21 -19.39 -10.46 -5.61
CA GLU A 21 -20.29 -9.97 -4.55
C GLU A 21 -20.14 -8.45 -4.38
N ALA A 22 -18.90 -7.97 -4.30
CA ALA A 22 -18.60 -6.54 -4.26
C ALA A 22 -19.19 -5.82 -5.48
N ARG A 23 -19.02 -6.38 -6.70
CA ARG A 23 -19.64 -5.86 -7.92
C ARG A 23 -21.15 -5.73 -7.79
N ALA A 24 -21.82 -6.77 -7.30
CA ALA A 24 -23.27 -6.77 -7.14
C ALA A 24 -23.74 -5.65 -6.19
N VAL A 25 -23.05 -5.47 -5.06
CA VAL A 25 -23.32 -4.39 -4.11
C VAL A 25 -23.13 -3.02 -4.77
N PHE A 26 -21.99 -2.79 -5.42
CA PHE A 26 -21.71 -1.51 -6.06
C PHE A 26 -22.68 -1.20 -7.21
N ALA A 27 -23.01 -2.18 -8.06
CA ALA A 27 -23.92 -1.98 -9.19
C ALA A 27 -25.39 -1.70 -8.76
N ALA A 28 -25.76 -2.08 -7.54
CA ALA A 28 -27.12 -1.89 -6.99
C ALA A 28 -27.31 -0.54 -6.27
N GLN A 29 -26.27 0.32 -6.18
CA GLN A 29 -26.39 1.55 -5.41
C GLN A 29 -27.36 2.55 -6.05
N PRO A 30 -28.28 3.17 -5.25
CA PRO A 30 -29.40 3.95 -5.78
C PRO A 30 -29.00 5.26 -6.48
N GLY A 31 -27.80 5.77 -6.19
CA GLY A 31 -27.27 7.00 -6.81
C GLY A 31 -26.64 6.81 -8.20
N LEU A 32 -26.54 5.57 -8.68
CA LEU A 32 -25.92 5.29 -9.98
C LEU A 32 -26.83 5.63 -11.16
N THR A 33 -26.24 6.29 -12.15
CA THR A 33 -26.85 6.40 -13.47
C THR A 33 -26.76 5.06 -14.21
N ARG A 34 -27.52 4.91 -15.31
CA ARG A 34 -27.43 3.74 -16.18
C ARG A 34 -26.01 3.52 -16.74
N LEU A 35 -25.29 4.61 -17.01
CA LEU A 35 -23.90 4.55 -17.42
C LEU A 35 -22.98 4.11 -16.28
N GLY A 36 -23.13 4.71 -15.08
CA GLY A 36 -22.38 4.34 -13.88
C GLY A 36 -22.51 2.85 -13.53
N SER A 37 -23.74 2.32 -13.55
CA SER A 37 -23.96 0.88 -13.32
C SER A 37 -23.27 -0.02 -14.36
N ARG A 38 -23.22 0.40 -15.64
CA ARG A 38 -22.48 -0.33 -16.67
C ARG A 38 -20.98 -0.28 -16.43
N LEU A 39 -20.45 0.89 -16.05
CA LEU A 39 -19.03 1.05 -15.74
C LEU A 39 -18.62 0.18 -14.55
N VAL A 40 -19.43 0.16 -13.47
CA VAL A 40 -19.19 -0.75 -12.34
C VAL A 40 -19.05 -2.19 -12.84
N ASN A 41 -20.04 -2.71 -13.56
CA ASN A 41 -19.97 -4.08 -14.07
C ASN A 41 -18.72 -4.31 -14.92
N THR A 42 -18.42 -3.40 -15.85
CA THR A 42 -17.27 -3.54 -16.75
C THR A 42 -15.94 -3.50 -15.97
N CYS A 43 -15.76 -2.53 -15.07
CA CYS A 43 -14.50 -2.38 -14.33
C CYS A 43 -14.25 -3.60 -13.41
N PHE A 44 -15.26 -4.06 -12.69
CA PHE A 44 -15.11 -5.23 -11.82
C PHE A 44 -14.87 -6.53 -12.59
N ASP A 45 -15.53 -6.73 -13.73
CA ASP A 45 -15.35 -7.93 -14.56
C ASP A 45 -14.01 -7.94 -15.30
N SER A 46 -13.54 -6.78 -15.79
CA SER A 46 -12.27 -6.66 -16.50
C SER A 46 -11.04 -6.57 -15.60
N ALA A 47 -11.22 -6.38 -14.29
CA ALA A 47 -10.12 -6.31 -13.34
C ALA A 47 -9.27 -7.59 -13.26
N ALA A 48 -9.81 -8.73 -13.71
CA ALA A 48 -9.18 -10.04 -13.60
C ALA A 48 -8.79 -10.40 -12.14
N ILE A 49 -9.61 -9.98 -11.21
CA ILE A 49 -9.45 -10.18 -9.76
C ILE A 49 -10.60 -11.04 -9.26
N ASP A 50 -10.30 -12.10 -8.52
CA ASP A 50 -11.31 -12.97 -7.92
C ASP A 50 -11.65 -12.53 -6.48
N THR A 51 -10.61 -12.20 -5.70
CA THR A 51 -10.73 -11.81 -4.30
C THR A 51 -9.79 -10.67 -3.95
N ARG A 52 -10.15 -9.89 -2.93
CA ARG A 52 -9.33 -8.82 -2.35
C ARG A 52 -9.36 -8.89 -0.83
N HIS A 53 -8.26 -8.53 -0.18
CA HIS A 53 -8.23 -8.38 1.26
C HIS A 53 -8.63 -6.96 1.68
N THR A 54 -9.34 -6.85 2.82
CA THR A 54 -9.76 -5.56 3.38
C THR A 54 -9.64 -5.56 4.90
N ALA A 55 -9.23 -4.42 5.46
CA ALA A 55 -9.29 -4.14 6.89
C ALA A 55 -10.70 -3.73 7.36
N VAL A 56 -11.62 -3.46 6.43
CA VAL A 56 -12.99 -3.05 6.70
C VAL A 56 -13.92 -4.27 6.63
N GLU A 57 -14.10 -4.94 7.75
CA GLU A 57 -14.95 -6.13 7.84
C GLU A 57 -16.40 -5.88 7.37
N GLU A 58 -16.89 -4.65 7.54
CA GLU A 58 -18.24 -4.25 7.13
C GLU A 58 -18.50 -4.38 5.63
N LEU A 59 -17.46 -4.39 4.79
CA LEU A 59 -17.63 -4.49 3.33
C LEU A 59 -17.97 -5.90 2.84
N THR A 60 -18.08 -6.88 3.73
CA THR A 60 -18.53 -8.23 3.39
C THR A 60 -20.04 -8.40 3.49
N ALA A 61 -20.61 -9.28 2.68
CA ALA A 61 -22.03 -9.58 2.71
C ALA A 61 -22.52 -10.17 4.06
N ASP A 62 -21.62 -10.82 4.80
CA ASP A 62 -21.90 -11.48 6.08
C ASP A 62 -21.66 -10.54 7.28
N SER A 63 -21.40 -9.26 7.05
CA SER A 63 -21.17 -8.28 8.11
C SER A 63 -22.31 -8.25 9.13
N GLN A 64 -21.95 -8.29 10.41
CA GLN A 64 -22.88 -8.19 11.56
C GLN A 64 -22.68 -6.87 12.33
N ALA A 65 -22.18 -5.83 11.68
CA ALA A 65 -21.94 -4.55 12.32
C ALA A 65 -23.23 -3.92 12.84
N GLU A 66 -23.32 -3.66 14.14
CA GLU A 66 -24.50 -3.03 14.76
C GLU A 66 -24.66 -1.55 14.35
N ASN A 67 -23.53 -0.86 14.12
CA ASN A 67 -23.47 0.55 13.72
C ASN A 67 -22.54 0.71 12.53
N PRO A 68 -22.95 0.29 11.33
CA PRO A 68 -22.10 0.27 10.16
C PRO A 68 -21.66 1.68 9.75
N GLN A 69 -20.41 1.81 9.33
CA GLN A 69 -19.82 3.04 8.84
C GLN A 69 -19.59 3.01 7.33
N PHE A 70 -19.29 1.84 6.75
CA PHE A 70 -18.94 1.68 5.34
C PHE A 70 -20.00 0.97 4.52
N PHE A 71 -20.66 -0.01 5.09
CA PHE A 71 -21.70 -0.77 4.40
C PHE A 71 -22.77 -1.18 5.40
N ASP A 72 -24.01 -0.82 5.10
CA ASP A 72 -25.17 -1.22 5.88
C ASP A 72 -25.83 -2.47 5.26
N PRO A 73 -25.68 -3.65 5.86
CA PRO A 73 -26.24 -4.89 5.33
C PRO A 73 -27.78 -4.91 5.36
N ALA A 74 -28.42 -4.13 6.23
CA ALA A 74 -29.88 -4.07 6.31
C ALA A 74 -30.50 -3.33 5.11
N THR A 75 -29.80 -2.33 4.58
CA THR A 75 -30.27 -1.54 3.43
C THR A 75 -29.51 -1.84 2.14
N GLY A 76 -28.38 -2.52 2.22
CA GLY A 76 -27.49 -2.77 1.07
C GLY A 76 -26.73 -1.52 0.59
N LEU A 77 -26.68 -0.47 1.41
CA LEU A 77 -26.06 0.79 1.04
C LEU A 77 -24.59 0.84 1.42
N VAL A 78 -23.74 1.27 0.48
CA VAL A 78 -22.39 1.72 0.76
C VAL A 78 -22.48 3.13 1.33
N LEU A 79 -21.93 3.31 2.53
CA LEU A 79 -21.95 4.55 3.29
C LEU A 79 -20.70 5.38 3.00
N SER A 80 -20.73 6.66 3.38
CA SER A 80 -19.62 7.58 3.14
C SER A 80 -19.11 8.19 4.46
N PRO A 81 -18.32 7.44 5.25
CA PRO A 81 -17.75 7.96 6.48
C PRO A 81 -16.75 9.08 6.19
N SER A 82 -16.63 10.02 7.14
CA SER A 82 -15.69 11.13 7.03
C SER A 82 -14.23 10.64 7.00
N THR A 83 -13.34 11.46 6.44
CA THR A 83 -11.88 11.22 6.46
C THR A 83 -11.36 10.97 7.89
N LYS A 84 -11.91 11.64 8.90
CA LYS A 84 -11.57 11.40 10.30
C LYS A 84 -11.83 9.95 10.73
N ILE A 85 -12.98 9.38 10.36
CA ILE A 85 -13.35 7.99 10.71
C ILE A 85 -12.40 7.03 9.98
N ARG A 86 -12.21 7.21 8.67
CA ARG A 86 -11.32 6.38 7.84
C ARG A 86 -9.89 6.39 8.37
N ASN A 87 -9.35 7.57 8.67
CA ASN A 87 -8.00 7.70 9.20
C ASN A 87 -7.85 7.18 10.64
N GLY A 88 -8.92 7.20 11.44
CA GLY A 88 -8.95 6.54 12.75
C GLY A 88 -8.78 5.03 12.65
N ILE A 89 -9.46 4.40 11.67
CA ILE A 89 -9.33 2.97 11.38
C ILE A 89 -7.93 2.67 10.81
N PHE A 90 -7.43 3.52 9.90
CA PHE A 90 -6.05 3.40 9.41
C PHE A 90 -5.03 3.35 10.54
N ALA A 91 -5.11 4.27 11.50
CA ALA A 91 -4.19 4.32 12.62
C ALA A 91 -4.17 3.01 13.45
N THR A 92 -5.29 2.30 13.51
CA THR A 92 -5.41 1.03 14.23
C THR A 92 -5.01 -0.16 13.35
N GLU A 93 -5.63 -0.32 12.18
CA GLU A 93 -5.50 -1.52 11.36
C GLU A 93 -4.18 -1.55 10.58
N ALA A 94 -3.72 -0.39 10.04
CA ALA A 94 -2.42 -0.34 9.39
C ALA A 94 -1.29 -0.64 10.39
N THR A 95 -1.42 -0.20 11.66
CA THR A 95 -0.42 -0.51 12.69
C THR A 95 -0.23 -2.03 12.84
N LYS A 96 -1.30 -2.81 12.82
CA LYS A 96 -1.23 -4.28 12.90
C LYS A 96 -0.44 -4.86 11.72
N LEU A 97 -0.78 -4.44 10.51
CA LEU A 97 -0.13 -4.91 9.28
C LEU A 97 1.34 -4.49 9.19
N PHE A 98 1.66 -3.25 9.56
CA PHE A 98 3.04 -2.77 9.63
C PHE A 98 3.90 -3.63 10.57
N ILE A 99 3.38 -3.95 11.75
CA ILE A 99 4.08 -4.76 12.75
C ILE A 99 4.20 -6.21 12.26
N GLU A 100 3.12 -6.80 11.75
CA GLU A 100 3.10 -8.18 11.27
C GLU A 100 4.07 -8.40 10.12
N ALA A 101 4.06 -7.53 9.10
CA ALA A 101 4.98 -7.62 7.97
C ALA A 101 6.44 -7.45 8.42
N ALA A 102 6.71 -6.48 9.30
CA ALA A 102 8.03 -6.25 9.85
C ALA A 102 8.55 -7.44 10.66
N GLN A 103 7.71 -8.05 11.48
CA GLN A 103 8.04 -9.24 12.27
C GLN A 103 8.37 -10.42 11.35
N LYS A 104 7.53 -10.70 10.36
CA LYS A 104 7.77 -11.78 9.38
C LYS A 104 9.09 -11.57 8.61
N ALA A 105 9.40 -10.33 8.22
CA ALA A 105 10.64 -10.03 7.52
C ALA A 105 11.88 -10.27 8.40
N LEU A 106 11.81 -9.97 9.71
CA LEU A 106 12.87 -10.32 10.67
C LEU A 106 12.99 -11.83 10.85
N GLU A 107 11.89 -12.54 11.05
CA GLU A 107 11.87 -14.00 11.20
C GLU A 107 12.42 -14.72 9.95
N ALA A 108 12.19 -14.16 8.76
CA ALA A 108 12.69 -14.68 7.48
C ALA A 108 14.14 -14.29 7.17
N CYS A 109 14.83 -13.59 8.07
CA CYS A 109 16.23 -13.18 7.91
C CYS A 109 17.10 -13.66 9.08
N PRO A 110 17.40 -14.97 9.18
CA PRO A 110 18.26 -15.49 10.23
C PRO A 110 19.61 -14.76 10.26
N GLY A 111 20.09 -14.43 11.47
CA GLY A 111 21.31 -13.65 11.66
C GLY A 111 21.13 -12.13 11.66
N VAL A 112 19.87 -11.66 11.61
CA VAL A 112 19.49 -10.27 11.90
C VAL A 112 18.43 -10.29 12.98
N ASP A 113 18.76 -9.75 14.15
CA ASP A 113 17.83 -9.59 15.25
C ASP A 113 17.26 -8.16 15.29
N ALA A 114 16.14 -7.97 15.97
CA ALA A 114 15.50 -6.67 16.10
C ALA A 114 16.45 -5.53 16.58
N PRO A 115 17.35 -5.73 17.54
CA PRO A 115 18.33 -4.72 17.94
C PRO A 115 19.36 -4.36 16.87
N ASP A 116 19.58 -5.21 15.85
CA ASP A 116 20.52 -4.95 14.75
C ASP A 116 19.99 -3.92 13.74
N ILE A 117 18.69 -3.65 13.76
CA ILE A 117 18.07 -2.67 12.87
C ILE A 117 18.56 -1.27 13.23
N THR A 118 19.32 -0.67 12.32
CA THR A 118 19.89 0.68 12.46
C THR A 118 18.99 1.77 11.87
N HIS A 119 18.22 1.41 10.82
CA HIS A 119 17.32 2.32 10.13
C HIS A 119 15.96 1.65 9.89
N LEU A 120 14.89 2.41 10.08
CA LEU A 120 13.53 2.01 9.81
C LEU A 120 12.89 3.01 8.83
N ILE A 121 12.43 2.53 7.68
CA ILE A 121 11.69 3.32 6.70
C ILE A 121 10.28 2.75 6.61
N THR A 122 9.29 3.58 6.90
CA THR A 122 7.87 3.23 6.71
C THR A 122 7.30 4.00 5.52
N VAL A 123 6.37 3.38 4.78
CA VAL A 123 5.77 3.94 3.56
C VAL A 123 4.26 3.78 3.62
N SER A 124 3.51 4.85 3.36
CA SER A 124 2.06 4.78 3.12
C SER A 124 1.51 6.04 2.46
N CYS A 125 0.45 5.85 1.66
CA CYS A 125 -0.33 6.93 1.04
C CYS A 125 -1.80 6.94 1.48
N THR A 126 -2.27 5.95 2.25
CA THR A 126 -3.69 5.75 2.56
C THR A 126 -4.12 6.22 3.94
N GLY A 127 -3.21 6.81 4.70
CA GLY A 127 -3.49 7.41 5.99
C GLY A 127 -2.21 7.88 6.68
N PHE A 128 -2.38 8.60 7.79
CA PHE A 128 -1.26 9.12 8.58
C PHE A 128 -1.68 9.41 10.01
N PHE A 129 -0.75 9.23 10.92
CA PHE A 129 -0.93 9.55 12.35
C PHE A 129 0.44 9.78 13.02
N ASN A 130 0.43 10.45 14.16
CA ASN A 130 1.64 10.69 14.95
C ASN A 130 1.35 10.46 16.45
N PRO A 131 2.19 9.68 17.20
CA PRO A 131 3.38 8.94 16.75
C PRO A 131 3.03 7.88 15.70
N GLY A 132 3.85 7.81 14.62
CA GLY A 132 3.57 7.08 13.41
C GLY A 132 3.81 5.56 13.50
N PRO A 133 3.64 4.85 12.36
CA PRO A 133 3.86 3.40 12.31
C PRO A 133 5.31 3.02 12.67
N ASP A 134 6.27 3.87 12.34
CA ASP A 134 7.67 3.75 12.73
C ASP A 134 7.84 3.62 14.25
N TYR A 135 7.21 4.50 15.03
CA TYR A 135 7.22 4.42 16.48
C TYR A 135 6.56 3.12 17.01
N LYS A 136 5.45 2.73 16.38
CA LYS A 136 4.72 1.51 16.77
C LYS A 136 5.54 0.26 16.54
N ILE A 137 6.24 0.15 15.41
CA ILE A 137 7.15 -0.97 15.09
C ILE A 137 8.29 -1.04 16.11
N VAL A 138 8.98 0.08 16.38
CA VAL A 138 10.08 0.13 17.36
C VAL A 138 9.63 -0.43 18.70
N ARG A 139 8.45 -0.03 19.16
CA ARG A 139 7.93 -0.45 20.49
C ARG A 139 7.47 -1.91 20.51
N ALA A 140 6.83 -2.36 19.42
CA ALA A 140 6.27 -3.71 19.35
C ALA A 140 7.35 -4.78 19.18
N LEU A 141 8.35 -4.51 18.34
CA LEU A 141 9.40 -5.50 18.02
C LEU A 141 10.67 -5.33 18.86
N GLY A 142 10.74 -4.33 19.74
CA GLY A 142 11.91 -4.10 20.59
C GLY A 142 13.15 -3.68 19.80
N LEU A 143 12.98 -2.87 18.75
CA LEU A 143 14.13 -2.31 18.03
C LEU A 143 14.95 -1.39 18.96
N ASN A 144 16.22 -1.17 18.59
CA ASN A 144 17.07 -0.25 19.32
C ASN A 144 16.40 1.13 19.41
N PRO A 145 16.26 1.75 20.60
CA PRO A 145 15.69 3.08 20.74
C PRO A 145 16.42 4.19 19.96
N ALA A 146 17.69 3.96 19.59
CA ALA A 146 18.49 4.85 18.76
C ALA A 146 18.31 4.64 17.25
N VAL A 147 17.43 3.71 16.82
CA VAL A 147 17.13 3.45 15.40
C VAL A 147 16.72 4.75 14.70
N GLN A 148 17.32 5.01 13.54
CA GLN A 148 16.97 6.16 12.71
C GLN A 148 15.67 5.87 11.98
N ARG A 149 14.67 6.76 12.10
CA ARG A 149 13.31 6.52 11.61
C ARG A 149 12.92 7.53 10.52
N TYR A 150 12.38 7.02 9.44
CA TYR A 150 11.91 7.79 8.29
C TYR A 150 10.51 7.33 7.89
N HIS A 151 9.68 8.28 7.45
CA HIS A 151 8.39 7.97 6.86
C HIS A 151 8.26 8.63 5.49
N LEU A 152 8.01 7.83 4.45
CA LEU A 152 7.73 8.31 3.10
C LEU A 152 6.22 8.28 2.88
N GLY A 153 5.58 9.42 3.08
CA GLY A 153 4.14 9.59 2.91
C GLY A 153 3.81 10.29 1.59
N PHE A 154 2.68 9.93 0.98
CA PHE A 154 2.16 10.60 -0.23
C PHE A 154 3.13 10.66 -1.42
N MET A 155 3.96 9.64 -1.57
CA MET A 155 4.86 9.51 -2.72
C MET A 155 4.26 8.74 -3.90
N GLY A 156 3.03 8.22 -3.74
CA GLY A 156 2.37 7.39 -4.74
C GLY A 156 2.79 5.92 -4.70
N CYS A 157 2.23 5.15 -5.63
CA CYS A 157 2.39 3.68 -5.68
C CYS A 157 3.84 3.20 -5.88
N TYR A 158 4.75 4.06 -6.33
CA TYR A 158 6.17 3.71 -6.55
C TYR A 158 7.03 3.87 -5.29
N ALA A 159 6.49 4.35 -4.17
CA ALA A 159 7.23 4.78 -2.99
C ALA A 159 8.14 3.72 -2.36
N ALA A 160 7.89 2.44 -2.63
CA ALA A 160 8.81 1.36 -2.25
C ALA A 160 10.19 1.49 -2.91
N PHE A 161 10.26 1.97 -4.16
CA PHE A 161 11.55 2.17 -4.85
C PHE A 161 12.40 3.29 -4.24
N PRO A 162 11.87 4.50 -3.97
CA PRO A 162 12.58 5.50 -3.16
C PRO A 162 13.03 4.98 -1.79
N ALA A 163 12.22 4.17 -1.10
CA ALA A 163 12.59 3.56 0.18
C ALA A 163 13.77 2.59 0.03
N LEU A 164 13.74 1.72 -0.97
CA LEU A 164 14.84 0.79 -1.27
C LEU A 164 16.11 1.53 -1.71
N ARG A 165 15.99 2.60 -2.50
CA ARG A 165 17.12 3.48 -2.87
C ARG A 165 17.75 4.13 -1.64
N ALA A 166 16.91 4.67 -0.72
CA ALA A 166 17.40 5.24 0.53
C ALA A 166 18.11 4.19 1.39
N ALA A 167 17.51 3.00 1.52
CA ALA A 167 18.11 1.88 2.24
C ALA A 167 19.48 1.50 1.67
N LYS A 168 19.60 1.40 0.32
CA LYS A 168 20.89 1.17 -0.35
C LYS A 168 21.90 2.24 0.00
N SER A 169 21.52 3.52 -0.07
CA SER A 169 22.42 4.64 0.24
C SER A 169 22.86 4.63 1.71
N PHE A 170 22.01 4.25 2.65
CA PHE A 170 22.41 4.10 4.06
C PHE A 170 23.43 2.98 4.24
N CYS A 171 23.24 1.84 3.59
CA CYS A 171 24.19 0.73 3.61
C CYS A 171 25.51 1.05 2.91
N GLU A 172 25.50 1.89 1.87
CA GLU A 172 26.73 2.34 1.20
C GLU A 172 27.52 3.34 2.04
N ALA A 173 26.83 4.17 2.84
CA ALA A 173 27.44 5.12 3.75
C ALA A 173 27.97 4.46 5.03
N ASP A 174 27.30 3.40 5.50
CA ASP A 174 27.65 2.65 6.71
C ASP A 174 27.56 1.14 6.41
N PRO A 175 28.69 0.43 6.34
CA PRO A 175 28.74 -1.01 6.08
C PRO A 175 27.99 -1.89 7.09
N ASP A 176 27.82 -1.39 8.30
CA ASP A 176 27.13 -2.10 9.39
C ASP A 176 25.63 -1.80 9.40
N ALA A 177 25.15 -0.90 8.52
CA ALA A 177 23.75 -0.57 8.45
C ALA A 177 22.90 -1.78 8.07
N THR A 178 21.81 -1.94 8.83
CA THR A 178 20.74 -2.88 8.55
C THR A 178 19.43 -2.10 8.54
N VAL A 179 18.77 -2.08 7.39
CA VAL A 179 17.59 -1.25 7.15
C VAL A 179 16.35 -2.13 7.04
N LEU A 180 15.35 -1.83 7.86
CA LEU A 180 14.01 -2.40 7.74
C LEU A 180 13.13 -1.42 6.96
N VAL A 181 12.62 -1.86 5.80
CA VAL A 181 11.65 -1.11 4.99
C VAL A 181 10.29 -1.76 5.14
N VAL A 182 9.25 -0.99 5.48
CA VAL A 182 7.89 -1.50 5.65
C VAL A 182 6.91 -0.60 4.92
N CYS A 183 6.16 -1.17 3.99
CA CYS A 183 5.09 -0.50 3.23
C CYS A 183 3.74 -1.08 3.66
N ALA A 184 2.73 -0.25 3.89
CA ALA A 184 1.37 -0.72 4.12
C ALA A 184 0.35 0.25 3.55
N GLU A 185 -0.65 -0.30 2.83
CA GLU A 185 -1.74 0.46 2.25
C GLU A 185 -3.09 -0.17 2.59
N LEU A 186 -4.03 0.67 3.00
CA LEU A 186 -5.42 0.31 3.26
C LEU A 186 -6.34 1.10 2.33
N CYS A 187 -6.29 0.76 1.05
CA CYS A 187 -7.05 1.46 0.01
C CYS A 187 -8.57 1.27 0.18
N SER A 188 -9.01 0.15 0.77
CA SER A 188 -10.43 -0.11 1.02
C SER A 188 -11.08 0.93 1.94
N LEU A 189 -10.28 1.63 2.77
CA LEU A 189 -10.75 2.74 3.59
C LEU A 189 -11.28 3.93 2.78
N HIS A 190 -10.89 4.06 1.50
CA HIS A 190 -11.28 5.19 0.66
C HIS A 190 -12.31 4.82 -0.40
N VAL A 191 -12.84 3.59 -0.31
CA VAL A 191 -13.92 3.13 -1.17
C VAL A 191 -15.16 4.00 -1.00
N ARG A 192 -15.85 4.29 -2.11
CA ARG A 192 -17.12 5.02 -2.15
C ARG A 192 -17.85 4.74 -3.45
N THR A 193 -19.16 5.02 -3.45
CA THR A 193 -19.96 4.95 -4.66
C THR A 193 -19.89 6.27 -5.41
N SER A 194 -19.79 6.20 -6.72
CA SER A 194 -19.70 7.36 -7.60
C SER A 194 -20.18 7.00 -9.01
N ASN A 195 -20.52 8.01 -9.81
CA ASN A 195 -20.70 7.88 -11.25
C ASN A 195 -19.42 8.26 -12.03
N ASP A 196 -18.39 8.69 -11.31
CA ASP A 196 -17.10 9.03 -11.87
C ASP A 196 -16.32 7.76 -12.22
N PRO A 197 -15.80 7.63 -13.48
CA PRO A 197 -15.10 6.44 -13.92
C PRO A 197 -13.85 6.10 -13.10
N ASP A 198 -13.10 7.11 -12.68
CA ASP A 198 -11.84 6.91 -11.95
C ASP A 198 -12.10 6.36 -10.55
N THR A 199 -13.11 6.90 -9.86
CA THR A 199 -13.56 6.39 -8.56
C THR A 199 -14.09 4.96 -8.66
N ILE A 200 -14.84 4.63 -9.73
CA ILE A 200 -15.34 3.26 -9.97
C ILE A 200 -14.17 2.31 -10.21
N MET A 201 -13.21 2.71 -11.03
CA MET A 201 -12.02 1.91 -11.33
C MET A 201 -11.20 1.65 -10.06
N GLY A 202 -10.93 2.66 -9.25
CA GLY A 202 -10.25 2.52 -7.97
C GLY A 202 -10.98 1.56 -7.02
N SER A 203 -12.30 1.67 -6.94
CA SER A 203 -13.13 0.78 -6.11
C SER A 203 -13.11 -0.69 -6.58
N ALA A 204 -12.86 -0.93 -7.88
CA ALA A 204 -12.78 -2.26 -8.46
C ALA A 204 -11.39 -2.92 -8.31
N LEU A 205 -10.30 -2.13 -8.23
CA LEU A 205 -8.93 -2.63 -8.32
C LEU A 205 -8.22 -2.74 -6.97
N PHE A 206 -8.38 -1.73 -6.10
CA PHE A 206 -7.53 -1.60 -4.91
C PHE A 206 -7.99 -2.49 -3.74
N ALA A 207 -7.00 -2.91 -2.95
CA ALA A 207 -7.14 -3.75 -1.78
C ALA A 207 -6.19 -3.29 -0.67
N ASP A 208 -6.12 -4.02 0.43
CA ASP A 208 -5.30 -3.71 1.59
C ASP A 208 -4.19 -4.74 1.75
N GLY A 209 -3.03 -4.28 2.18
CA GLY A 209 -1.90 -5.14 2.46
C GLY A 209 -0.66 -4.40 2.93
N ALA A 210 0.32 -5.17 3.36
CA ALA A 210 1.63 -4.69 3.74
C ALA A 210 2.73 -5.60 3.22
N ALA A 211 3.93 -5.04 3.05
CA ALA A 211 5.14 -5.79 2.77
C ALA A 211 6.31 -5.19 3.54
N ALA A 212 7.24 -6.03 3.98
CA ALA A 212 8.46 -5.59 4.64
C ALA A 212 9.68 -6.31 4.11
N ALA A 213 10.83 -5.62 4.10
CA ALA A 213 12.09 -6.15 3.63
C ALA A 213 13.24 -5.75 4.55
N ILE A 214 14.25 -6.64 4.67
CA ILE A 214 15.52 -6.36 5.31
C ILE A 214 16.57 -6.10 4.22
N ILE A 215 17.24 -4.97 4.33
CA ILE A 215 18.30 -4.54 3.41
C ILE A 215 19.59 -4.30 4.18
N THR A 216 20.68 -4.90 3.74
CA THR A 216 22.01 -4.70 4.35
C THR A 216 23.15 -5.05 3.37
N ALA A 217 24.32 -4.46 3.60
CA ALA A 217 25.56 -4.85 2.95
C ALA A 217 26.34 -5.90 3.77
N ARG A 218 25.93 -6.18 5.00
CA ARG A 218 26.59 -7.18 5.87
C ARG A 218 26.54 -8.55 5.22
N ASP A 219 27.63 -9.29 5.36
CA ASP A 219 27.64 -10.71 5.03
C ASP A 219 26.91 -11.48 6.13
N ILE A 220 25.92 -12.30 5.74
CA ILE A 220 25.17 -13.16 6.64
C ILE A 220 25.49 -14.60 6.22
N PRO A 221 26.40 -15.29 6.94
CA PRO A 221 26.84 -16.63 6.55
C PRO A 221 25.68 -17.63 6.51
N GLY A 222 25.64 -18.41 5.42
CA GLY A 222 24.65 -19.46 5.24
C GLY A 222 23.29 -19.04 4.70
N GLU A 223 23.05 -17.72 4.56
CA GLU A 223 21.79 -17.18 4.06
C GLU A 223 21.98 -16.53 2.67
N PRO A 224 21.38 -17.06 1.61
CA PRO A 224 21.42 -16.45 0.30
C PRO A 224 20.61 -15.14 0.29
N ALA A 225 21.14 -14.14 -0.40
CA ALA A 225 20.37 -12.92 -0.67
C ALA A 225 19.27 -13.20 -1.70
N LEU A 226 18.09 -12.58 -1.52
CA LEU A 226 17.01 -12.66 -2.50
C LEU A 226 17.34 -11.87 -3.76
N LEU A 227 17.79 -10.63 -3.58
CA LEU A 227 18.12 -9.72 -4.67
C LEU A 227 19.35 -8.88 -4.33
N ARG A 228 20.14 -8.54 -5.35
CA ARG A 228 21.18 -7.52 -5.28
C ARG A 228 20.61 -6.20 -5.77
N LEU A 229 20.82 -5.14 -5.01
CA LEU A 229 20.36 -3.79 -5.35
C LEU A 229 21.49 -3.04 -6.09
N ASP A 230 21.54 -3.14 -7.41
CA ASP A 230 22.62 -2.56 -8.21
C ASP A 230 22.35 -1.09 -8.56
N HIS A 231 21.29 -0.84 -9.32
CA HIS A 231 20.97 0.47 -9.86
C HIS A 231 19.53 0.86 -9.60
N PHE A 232 19.29 2.14 -9.48
CA PHE A 232 17.96 2.75 -9.38
C PHE A 232 17.92 3.96 -10.31
N GLU A 233 16.92 3.99 -11.17
CA GLU A 233 16.62 5.16 -11.99
C GLU A 233 15.30 5.78 -11.57
N THR A 234 15.18 7.09 -11.81
CA THR A 234 13.94 7.83 -11.60
C THR A 234 13.73 8.74 -12.79
N VAL A 235 12.57 8.60 -13.39
CA VAL A 235 12.14 9.47 -14.50
C VAL A 235 10.82 10.11 -14.15
N LEU A 236 10.76 11.42 -14.28
CA LEU A 236 9.51 12.17 -14.20
C LEU A 236 9.00 12.37 -15.64
N THR A 237 7.83 11.83 -15.93
CA THR A 237 7.20 12.02 -17.25
C THR A 237 6.80 13.50 -17.43
N PRO A 238 6.91 14.06 -18.63
CA PRO A 238 6.58 15.45 -18.89
C PRO A 238 5.07 15.74 -18.89
N VAL A 239 4.25 14.70 -18.83
CA VAL A 239 2.78 14.75 -18.88
C VAL A 239 2.19 13.78 -17.86
N GLY A 240 0.91 13.94 -17.54
CA GLY A 240 0.15 12.97 -16.74
C GLY A 240 -0.04 13.36 -15.28
N GLU A 241 0.32 14.56 -14.86
CA GLU A 241 0.10 15.04 -13.48
C GLU A 241 -1.36 14.87 -13.04
N ASP A 242 -2.32 15.22 -13.91
CA ASP A 242 -3.75 15.10 -13.63
C ASP A 242 -4.34 13.72 -13.93
N SER A 243 -3.53 12.76 -14.43
CA SER A 243 -4.00 11.43 -14.82
C SER A 243 -3.88 10.39 -13.71
N MET A 244 -3.04 10.65 -12.71
CA MET A 244 -2.89 9.83 -11.52
C MET A 244 -2.61 10.73 -10.33
N ALA A 245 -3.64 11.01 -9.52
CA ALA A 245 -3.56 11.91 -8.40
C ALA A 245 -4.28 11.35 -7.17
N TRP A 246 -3.89 11.82 -5.99
CA TRP A 246 -4.43 11.38 -4.72
C TRP A 246 -4.56 12.60 -3.79
N ASN A 247 -5.79 13.02 -3.51
CA ASN A 247 -6.09 14.22 -2.74
C ASN A 247 -6.84 13.85 -1.45
N ILE A 248 -6.65 14.64 -0.40
CA ILE A 248 -7.38 14.48 0.86
C ILE A 248 -8.71 15.22 0.74
N GLY A 249 -9.82 14.49 0.77
CA GLY A 249 -11.17 15.01 0.77
C GLY A 249 -11.86 14.87 2.13
N ASP A 250 -13.06 15.38 2.25
CA ASP A 250 -13.86 15.32 3.49
C ASP A 250 -14.38 13.90 3.78
N GLU A 251 -14.68 13.13 2.74
CA GLU A 251 -15.22 11.77 2.79
C GLU A 251 -14.21 10.69 2.39
N GLY A 252 -12.96 10.88 2.75
CA GLY A 252 -11.84 10.01 2.38
C GLY A 252 -10.89 10.66 1.39
N PHE A 253 -9.90 9.91 0.95
CA PHE A 253 -8.97 10.41 -0.06
C PHE A 253 -9.57 10.19 -1.45
N GLU A 254 -9.34 11.14 -2.32
CA GLU A 254 -9.92 11.21 -3.66
C GLU A 254 -8.87 10.80 -4.69
N MET A 255 -9.15 9.69 -5.35
CA MET A 255 -8.29 9.16 -6.39
C MET A 255 -8.72 9.64 -7.76
N VAL A 256 -7.76 10.08 -8.54
CA VAL A 256 -7.84 10.18 -9.98
C VAL A 256 -6.99 9.06 -10.57
N LEU A 257 -7.60 8.18 -11.33
CA LEU A 257 -6.93 7.10 -12.05
C LEU A 257 -7.44 7.11 -13.49
N GLY A 258 -6.92 8.05 -14.25
CA GLY A 258 -7.37 8.31 -15.60
C GLY A 258 -7.08 7.15 -16.56
N ASN A 259 -8.00 6.92 -17.48
CA ASN A 259 -7.87 5.91 -18.54
C ASN A 259 -6.72 6.19 -19.52
N TYR A 260 -6.08 7.35 -19.43
CA TYR A 260 -4.92 7.74 -20.24
C TYR A 260 -3.59 7.21 -19.69
N VAL A 261 -3.54 6.75 -18.45
CA VAL A 261 -2.32 6.22 -17.82
C VAL A 261 -1.61 5.14 -18.65
N PRO A 262 -2.30 4.13 -19.23
CA PRO A 262 -1.64 3.15 -20.10
C PRO A 262 -0.92 3.77 -21.30
N HIS A 263 -1.48 4.82 -21.89
CA HIS A 263 -0.86 5.53 -23.03
C HIS A 263 0.41 6.28 -22.59
N ILE A 264 0.38 6.92 -21.42
CA ILE A 264 1.57 7.59 -20.86
C ILE A 264 2.70 6.58 -20.65
N ILE A 265 2.36 5.39 -20.15
CA ILE A 265 3.34 4.32 -19.96
C ILE A 265 3.90 3.87 -21.32
N ASP A 266 3.05 3.59 -22.29
CA ASP A 266 3.46 3.13 -23.62
C ASP A 266 4.39 4.15 -24.32
N ASP A 267 4.06 5.43 -24.24
CA ASP A 267 4.81 6.52 -24.84
C ASP A 267 6.19 6.77 -24.20
N HIS A 268 6.35 6.47 -22.89
CA HIS A 268 7.52 6.92 -22.14
C HIS A 268 8.37 5.80 -21.54
N ILE A 269 7.87 4.56 -21.43
CA ILE A 269 8.55 3.48 -20.70
C ILE A 269 9.90 3.09 -21.30
N ILE A 270 10.03 3.08 -22.64
CA ILE A 270 11.28 2.71 -23.29
C ILE A 270 12.38 3.70 -22.93
N GLY A 271 12.11 5.01 -23.10
CA GLY A 271 13.09 6.04 -22.74
C GLY A 271 13.39 6.09 -21.23
N ALA A 272 12.45 5.71 -20.38
CA ALA A 272 12.66 5.61 -18.93
C ALA A 272 13.57 4.45 -18.53
N LEU A 273 13.55 3.34 -19.28
CA LEU A 273 14.36 2.16 -18.99
C LEU A 273 15.77 2.20 -19.63
N GLU A 274 15.97 2.97 -20.68
CA GLU A 274 17.27 3.06 -21.37
C GLU A 274 18.46 3.33 -20.42
N PRO A 275 18.40 4.31 -19.49
CA PRO A 275 19.50 4.58 -18.56
C PRO A 275 19.80 3.42 -17.61
N LEU A 276 18.79 2.60 -17.29
CA LEU A 276 18.93 1.44 -16.41
C LEU A 276 19.54 0.24 -17.15
N LEU A 277 19.34 0.13 -18.46
CA LEU A 277 19.78 -1.00 -19.30
C LEU A 277 21.09 -0.77 -20.02
N SER A 278 21.61 0.47 -20.03
CA SER A 278 22.88 0.86 -20.64
C SER A 278 24.04 0.74 -19.68
#